data_0f1385fcd45b3c49d864ffc32d22d73d
#
_entry.id   0f1385fcd45b3c49d864ffc32d22d73d
#
_cell.length_a   1.000
_cell.length_b   1.000
_cell.length_c   1.000
_cell.angle_alpha   90.00
_cell.angle_beta   90.00
_cell.angle_gamma   90.00
#
_symmetry.space_group_name_H-M   'P 1'
#
loop_
_entity.id
_entity.type
_entity.pdbx_description
1 polymer ?
#
loop_
_entity_poly.entity_id
_entity_poly.type
_entity_poly.pdbx_seq_one_letter_code
_entity_poly.pdbx_strand_id
1 'polypeptide(L)'
;RIVKLTRTSRNTVKQYLLRYKKLGLAAAEIESLDQYTLHQLFSDAPPKELTKKDPRYERLEPLLPDIVKALRRRGMTIDKQWEIYASREVDHYQRTQFGAYIRQYIGRSKTSMLLEHRAGDKLYCDYTGDKLHLVDTDTGELLPVEVFVGILPCSQLIYVRACYSQSTEDLVDCTRRCLEYLGGSPAAIVTDNLKASVIKSSKYEPRLNQAFESFGDHYSTAILPTRAYKPKDKALVEGAVNLVYQRIFSELDPLVFISLDELNKAIVPLLDALNRKSFKGEESRSERFIQMERSLLKPLPELAYELHQSRQATVMKNGHVNFSPDKHLYSVPFTYIGKQVRIVYTSEVVTVYHNYEPIAQHTRDYRRLRYTTDKNHLASNHRFMSEWNPDFFITKAAAYGASVAQYVEKLMDSKAHPEQGYKACLGVLNLAARVGAERIQRACQRADKYQNYSYWVIEDILTKKLDELDPESETLADEQQTPSHVNIRGNKYYQ
;
A
#
# COMPACT_ATOMS: atom_id res chain seq x y z
N ARG A 1 -29.18 -43.52 10.68
CA ARG A 1 -27.79 -43.84 11.10
C ARG A 1 -26.81 -43.74 9.92
N ILE A 2 -27.10 -44.40 8.76
CA ILE A 2 -26.22 -44.38 7.55
C ILE A 2 -25.98 -42.97 7.04
N VAL A 3 -27.03 -42.13 6.93
CA VAL A 3 -26.95 -40.73 6.51
C VAL A 3 -25.96 -39.91 7.35
N LYS A 4 -25.91 -40.14 8.68
CA LYS A 4 -24.96 -39.48 9.59
C LYS A 4 -23.54 -40.01 9.43
N LEU A 5 -23.37 -41.31 9.15
CA LEU A 5 -22.07 -41.95 9.01
C LEU A 5 -21.41 -41.61 7.64
N THR A 6 -22.24 -41.57 6.57
CA THR A 6 -21.73 -41.36 5.20
C THR A 6 -21.81 -39.91 4.75
N ARG A 7 -22.39 -39.02 5.55
CA ARG A 7 -22.66 -37.60 5.20
C ARG A 7 -23.39 -37.42 3.86
N THR A 8 -24.16 -38.43 3.48
CA THR A 8 -24.87 -38.50 2.18
C THR A 8 -26.37 -38.15 2.37
N SER A 9 -27.02 -37.58 1.36
CA SER A 9 -28.41 -37.17 1.46
C SER A 9 -29.31 -38.39 1.71
N ARG A 10 -30.40 -38.19 2.45
CA ARG A 10 -31.39 -39.26 2.75
C ARG A 10 -31.96 -39.92 1.47
N ASN A 11 -32.18 -39.09 0.44
CA ASN A 11 -32.69 -39.57 -0.85
C ASN A 11 -31.68 -40.43 -1.58
N THR A 12 -30.43 -40.03 -1.58
CA THR A 12 -29.31 -40.80 -2.19
C THR A 12 -29.15 -42.15 -1.49
N VAL A 13 -29.13 -42.18 -0.15
CA VAL A 13 -29.06 -43.43 0.61
C VAL A 13 -30.25 -44.32 0.31
N LYS A 14 -31.49 -43.77 0.20
CA LYS A 14 -32.71 -44.53 -0.13
C LYS A 14 -32.60 -45.14 -1.53
N GLN A 15 -32.08 -44.43 -2.53
CA GLN A 15 -31.87 -44.92 -3.88
C GLN A 15 -30.90 -46.09 -3.91
N TYR A 16 -29.75 -45.96 -3.25
CA TYR A 16 -28.75 -47.04 -3.13
C TYR A 16 -29.31 -48.27 -2.44
N LEU A 17 -30.09 -48.12 -1.37
CA LEU A 17 -30.76 -49.25 -0.68
C LEU A 17 -31.82 -49.92 -1.52
N LEU A 18 -32.59 -49.18 -2.30
CA LEU A 18 -33.59 -49.75 -3.24
C LEU A 18 -32.87 -50.54 -4.35
N ARG A 19 -31.75 -50.05 -4.84
CA ARG A 19 -30.94 -50.72 -5.85
C ARG A 19 -30.31 -51.99 -5.30
N TYR A 20 -29.69 -51.92 -4.12
CA TYR A 20 -29.18 -53.07 -3.40
C TYR A 20 -30.23 -54.18 -3.28
N LYS A 21 -31.47 -53.86 -2.85
CA LYS A 21 -32.57 -54.79 -2.74
C LYS A 21 -32.99 -55.41 -4.08
N LYS A 22 -32.91 -54.62 -5.18
CA LYS A 22 -33.22 -55.12 -6.54
C LYS A 22 -32.15 -56.09 -7.07
N LEU A 23 -30.88 -55.88 -6.69
CA LEU A 23 -29.79 -56.74 -7.13
C LEU A 23 -29.80 -58.12 -6.46
N GLY A 24 -30.43 -58.25 -5.28
CA GLY A 24 -30.55 -59.53 -4.58
C GLY A 24 -29.23 -60.14 -4.11
N LEU A 25 -28.12 -59.38 -4.14
CA LEU A 25 -26.80 -59.85 -3.76
C LEU A 25 -26.64 -59.86 -2.24
N ALA A 26 -25.93 -60.88 -1.72
CA ALA A 26 -25.56 -60.90 -0.32
C ALA A 26 -24.50 -59.86 0.01
N ALA A 27 -24.43 -59.38 1.26
CA ALA A 27 -23.44 -58.38 1.66
C ALA A 27 -21.99 -58.84 1.45
N ALA A 28 -21.73 -60.13 1.71
CA ALA A 28 -20.42 -60.74 1.49
C ALA A 28 -19.99 -60.73 0.01
N GLU A 29 -20.96 -60.90 -0.91
CA GLU A 29 -20.69 -60.86 -2.34
C GLU A 29 -20.31 -59.43 -2.78
N ILE A 30 -20.98 -58.44 -2.22
CA ILE A 30 -20.67 -57.01 -2.53
C ILE A 30 -19.31 -56.60 -2.00
N GLU A 31 -18.89 -57.10 -0.84
CA GLU A 31 -17.57 -56.85 -0.28
C GLU A 31 -16.43 -57.46 -1.13
N SER A 32 -16.72 -58.55 -1.87
CA SER A 32 -15.74 -59.18 -2.77
C SER A 32 -15.59 -58.53 -4.13
N LEU A 33 -16.51 -57.57 -4.49
CA LEU A 33 -16.51 -56.89 -5.79
C LEU A 33 -15.45 -55.78 -5.81
N ASP A 34 -14.81 -55.60 -6.96
CA ASP A 34 -13.94 -54.49 -7.20
C ASP A 34 -14.70 -53.17 -7.36
N GLN A 35 -14.04 -52.09 -7.14
CA GLN A 35 -14.62 -50.75 -7.17
C GLN A 35 -15.26 -50.38 -8.52
N TYR A 36 -14.78 -50.93 -9.62
CA TYR A 36 -15.30 -50.71 -10.96
C TYR A 36 -16.67 -51.41 -11.11
N THR A 37 -16.75 -52.68 -10.75
CA THR A 37 -18.01 -53.49 -10.78
C THR A 37 -19.05 -52.92 -9.85
N LEU A 38 -18.66 -52.48 -8.63
CA LEU A 38 -19.56 -51.76 -7.71
C LEU A 38 -20.10 -50.46 -8.34
N HIS A 39 -19.28 -49.70 -8.99
CA HIS A 39 -19.71 -48.48 -9.68
C HIS A 39 -20.67 -48.77 -10.81
N GLN A 40 -20.46 -49.84 -11.58
CA GLN A 40 -21.39 -50.29 -12.66
C GLN A 40 -22.74 -50.70 -12.09
N LEU A 41 -22.79 -51.48 -11.03
CA LEU A 41 -23.99 -51.98 -10.41
C LEU A 41 -24.84 -50.89 -9.74
N PHE A 42 -24.20 -49.85 -9.21
CA PHE A 42 -24.85 -48.81 -8.42
C PHE A 42 -24.94 -47.43 -9.09
N SER A 43 -24.38 -47.23 -10.29
CA SER A 43 -24.53 -45.97 -11.03
C SER A 43 -25.91 -45.88 -11.75
N ASP A 44 -26.51 -44.67 -11.76
CA ASP A 44 -27.80 -44.45 -12.44
C ASP A 44 -27.71 -44.39 -13.98
N ALA A 45 -26.56 -44.20 -14.48
CA ALA A 45 -26.31 -44.43 -15.89
C ALA A 45 -26.00 -45.93 -16.08
N PRO A 46 -26.71 -46.68 -16.96
CA PRO A 46 -26.07 -47.86 -17.50
C PRO A 46 -24.68 -47.41 -17.87
N PRO A 47 -23.60 -48.28 -17.73
CA PRO A 47 -22.38 -47.96 -18.35
C PRO A 47 -22.85 -47.55 -19.75
N LYS A 48 -22.57 -46.27 -20.10
CA LYS A 48 -22.57 -46.00 -21.55
C LYS A 48 -21.60 -47.03 -22.05
N GLU A 49 -22.12 -48.18 -22.44
CA GLU A 49 -21.44 -48.92 -23.46
C GLU A 49 -21.05 -47.83 -24.39
N LEU A 50 -19.74 -47.67 -24.58
CA LEU A 50 -19.20 -46.84 -25.65
C LEU A 50 -19.94 -47.34 -26.89
N THR A 51 -21.21 -46.94 -26.92
CA THR A 51 -22.25 -47.27 -27.82
C THR A 51 -21.67 -46.99 -29.15
N LYS A 52 -21.61 -48.00 -29.98
CA LYS A 52 -21.18 -48.00 -31.38
C LYS A 52 -20.64 -46.63 -31.69
N LYS A 53 -19.30 -46.48 -31.69
CA LYS A 53 -18.63 -45.21 -31.88
C LYS A 53 -19.29 -44.56 -33.07
N ASP A 54 -19.94 -43.44 -32.86
CA ASP A 54 -20.57 -42.69 -33.94
C ASP A 54 -19.49 -42.58 -35.05
N PRO A 55 -19.74 -43.02 -36.29
CA PRO A 55 -18.76 -43.00 -37.36
C PRO A 55 -18.07 -41.62 -37.51
N ARG A 56 -18.78 -40.54 -37.13
CA ARG A 56 -18.22 -39.19 -37.08
C ARG A 56 -17.14 -39.05 -35.99
N TYR A 57 -17.30 -39.73 -34.86
CA TYR A 57 -16.31 -39.69 -33.78
C TYR A 57 -15.05 -40.49 -34.18
N GLU A 58 -15.22 -41.61 -34.85
CA GLU A 58 -14.08 -42.38 -35.33
C GLU A 58 -13.20 -41.60 -36.31
N ARG A 59 -13.79 -40.70 -37.11
CA ARG A 59 -13.07 -39.76 -37.98
C ARG A 59 -12.46 -38.58 -37.24
N LEU A 60 -13.16 -38.07 -36.18
CA LEU A 60 -12.69 -36.95 -35.39
C LEU A 60 -11.56 -37.31 -34.40
N GLU A 61 -11.62 -38.51 -33.79
CA GLU A 61 -10.69 -38.96 -32.75
C GLU A 61 -9.22 -38.82 -33.12
N PRO A 62 -8.78 -39.31 -34.32
CA PRO A 62 -7.38 -39.17 -34.75
C PRO A 62 -6.96 -37.72 -35.01
N LEU A 63 -7.90 -36.81 -35.25
CA LEU A 63 -7.61 -35.38 -35.47
C LEU A 63 -7.46 -34.58 -34.18
N LEU A 64 -8.00 -35.07 -33.06
CA LEU A 64 -8.00 -34.34 -31.79
C LEU A 64 -6.59 -33.92 -31.31
N PRO A 65 -5.55 -34.77 -31.41
CA PRO A 65 -4.19 -34.35 -31.01
C PRO A 65 -3.67 -33.15 -31.80
N ASP A 66 -3.88 -33.15 -33.11
CA ASP A 66 -3.41 -32.06 -33.99
C ASP A 66 -4.23 -30.79 -33.79
N ILE A 67 -5.54 -30.90 -33.59
CA ILE A 67 -6.42 -29.79 -33.28
C ILE A 67 -5.97 -29.14 -31.97
N VAL A 68 -5.73 -29.92 -30.91
CA VAL A 68 -5.29 -29.40 -29.61
C VAL A 68 -3.89 -28.76 -29.70
N LYS A 69 -2.99 -29.32 -30.52
CA LYS A 69 -1.69 -28.72 -30.80
C LYS A 69 -1.83 -27.39 -31.54
N ALA A 70 -2.75 -27.30 -32.50
CA ALA A 70 -3.02 -26.08 -33.24
C ALA A 70 -3.62 -24.97 -32.38
N LEU A 71 -4.48 -25.29 -31.39
CA LEU A 71 -5.04 -24.35 -30.46
C LEU A 71 -4.01 -23.60 -29.57
N ARG A 72 -2.76 -24.10 -29.49
CA ARG A 72 -1.65 -23.41 -28.82
C ARG A 72 -1.07 -22.26 -29.64
N ARG A 73 -1.41 -22.15 -30.94
CA ARG A 73 -0.92 -21.07 -31.79
C ARG A 73 -1.72 -19.79 -31.53
N ARG A 74 -1.02 -18.64 -31.53
CA ARG A 74 -1.66 -17.34 -31.36
C ARG A 74 -2.77 -17.09 -32.38
N GLY A 75 -3.95 -16.70 -31.91
CA GLY A 75 -5.10 -16.40 -32.77
C GLY A 75 -5.91 -17.63 -33.24
N MET A 76 -5.51 -18.86 -32.87
CA MET A 76 -6.28 -20.07 -33.18
C MET A 76 -7.33 -20.31 -32.09
N THR A 77 -8.61 -20.34 -32.50
CA THR A 77 -9.75 -20.59 -31.62
C THR A 77 -10.43 -21.94 -31.93
N ILE A 78 -11.26 -22.40 -30.99
CA ILE A 78 -12.07 -23.60 -31.24
C ILE A 78 -12.99 -23.38 -32.44
N ASP A 79 -13.49 -22.19 -32.65
CA ASP A 79 -14.36 -21.80 -33.74
C ASP A 79 -13.62 -21.94 -35.10
N LYS A 80 -12.40 -21.41 -35.14
CA LYS A 80 -11.57 -21.53 -36.35
C LYS A 80 -11.19 -22.98 -36.68
N GLN A 81 -10.94 -23.79 -35.64
CA GLN A 81 -10.69 -25.21 -35.82
C GLN A 81 -11.96 -25.97 -36.29
N TRP A 82 -13.13 -25.57 -35.82
CA TRP A 82 -14.39 -26.11 -36.27
C TRP A 82 -14.66 -25.76 -37.73
N GLU A 83 -14.43 -24.55 -38.19
CA GLU A 83 -14.53 -24.14 -39.58
C GLU A 83 -13.64 -25.01 -40.50
N ILE A 84 -12.38 -25.24 -40.08
CA ILE A 84 -11.43 -26.10 -40.81
C ILE A 84 -11.93 -27.56 -40.86
N TYR A 85 -12.44 -28.06 -39.73
CA TYR A 85 -13.00 -29.42 -39.65
C TYR A 85 -14.24 -29.55 -40.53
N ALA A 86 -15.19 -28.60 -40.42
CA ALA A 86 -16.41 -28.60 -41.21
C ALA A 86 -16.20 -28.47 -42.74
N SER A 87 -15.12 -27.78 -43.16
CA SER A 87 -14.77 -27.67 -44.57
C SER A 87 -14.19 -28.97 -45.18
N ARG A 88 -13.72 -29.90 -44.35
CA ARG A 88 -13.09 -31.16 -44.77
C ARG A 88 -14.01 -32.38 -44.71
N GLU A 89 -14.98 -32.31 -43.79
CA GLU A 89 -15.88 -33.42 -43.49
C GLU A 89 -17.32 -33.04 -43.84
N VAL A 90 -17.92 -33.77 -44.78
CA VAL A 90 -19.30 -33.54 -45.22
C VAL A 90 -20.30 -33.81 -44.10
N ASP A 91 -20.08 -34.88 -43.31
CA ASP A 91 -20.89 -35.26 -42.16
C ASP A 91 -20.10 -34.93 -40.86
N HIS A 92 -20.10 -33.65 -40.49
CA HIS A 92 -19.35 -33.13 -39.39
C HIS A 92 -20.24 -32.85 -38.14
N TYR A 93 -19.61 -32.83 -36.94
CA TYR A 93 -20.29 -32.41 -35.75
C TYR A 93 -20.55 -30.90 -35.76
N GLN A 94 -21.68 -30.50 -35.17
CA GLN A 94 -21.95 -29.11 -34.93
C GLN A 94 -20.95 -28.52 -33.92
N ARG A 95 -20.73 -27.19 -33.98
CA ARG A 95 -19.74 -26.45 -33.20
C ARG A 95 -19.73 -26.77 -31.69
N THR A 96 -20.94 -26.88 -31.09
CA THR A 96 -21.07 -27.15 -29.64
C THR A 96 -20.54 -28.53 -29.27
N GLN A 97 -20.88 -29.54 -30.02
CA GLN A 97 -20.48 -30.93 -29.78
C GLN A 97 -19.00 -31.16 -30.12
N PHE A 98 -18.50 -30.56 -31.20
CA PHE A 98 -17.08 -30.53 -31.52
C PHE A 98 -16.26 -29.92 -30.41
N GLY A 99 -16.66 -28.74 -29.89
CA GLY A 99 -16.03 -28.09 -28.73
C GLY A 99 -16.09 -28.93 -27.45
N ALA A 100 -17.18 -29.70 -27.24
CA ALA A 100 -17.30 -30.62 -26.10
C ALA A 100 -16.26 -31.77 -26.20
N TYR A 101 -16.07 -32.37 -27.36
CA TYR A 101 -15.07 -33.43 -27.57
C TYR A 101 -13.64 -32.92 -27.40
N ILE A 102 -13.34 -31.73 -27.89
CA ILE A 102 -12.02 -31.11 -27.66
C ILE A 102 -11.77 -30.89 -26.17
N ARG A 103 -12.75 -30.31 -25.43
CA ARG A 103 -12.61 -30.10 -23.97
C ARG A 103 -12.46 -31.42 -23.22
N GLN A 104 -13.19 -32.46 -23.63
CA GLN A 104 -13.10 -33.79 -23.05
C GLN A 104 -11.71 -34.40 -23.31
N TYR A 105 -11.19 -34.28 -24.54
CA TYR A 105 -9.85 -34.76 -24.90
C TYR A 105 -8.76 -34.02 -24.11
N ILE A 106 -8.83 -32.70 -24.02
CA ILE A 106 -7.93 -31.87 -23.22
C ILE A 106 -8.00 -32.29 -21.74
N GLY A 107 -9.20 -32.53 -21.21
CA GLY A 107 -9.41 -33.00 -19.84
C GLY A 107 -8.78 -34.35 -19.55
N ARG A 108 -8.89 -35.31 -20.51
CA ARG A 108 -8.27 -36.64 -20.41
C ARG A 108 -6.74 -36.60 -20.59
N SER A 109 -6.22 -35.72 -21.43
CA SER A 109 -4.78 -35.59 -21.70
C SER A 109 -4.04 -34.76 -20.63
N LYS A 110 -4.74 -33.98 -19.86
CA LYS A 110 -4.18 -33.27 -18.72
C LYS A 110 -4.20 -34.13 -17.47
N THR A 111 -3.27 -35.07 -17.37
CA THR A 111 -2.97 -35.69 -16.08
C THR A 111 -2.46 -34.58 -15.15
N SER A 112 -3.28 -34.13 -14.20
CA SER A 112 -2.81 -33.28 -13.12
C SER A 112 -2.23 -34.16 -12.04
N MET A 113 -0.95 -34.01 -11.80
CA MET A 113 -0.29 -34.63 -10.65
C MET A 113 -0.84 -33.98 -9.38
N LEU A 114 -1.36 -34.78 -8.48
CA LEU A 114 -1.72 -34.32 -7.13
C LEU A 114 -0.40 -33.97 -6.42
N LEU A 115 -0.23 -32.70 -6.09
CA LEU A 115 0.90 -32.25 -5.29
C LEU A 115 0.50 -32.41 -3.82
N GLU A 116 1.10 -33.39 -3.14
CA GLU A 116 0.97 -33.48 -1.69
C GLU A 116 1.86 -32.43 -1.03
N HIS A 117 1.25 -31.61 -0.20
CA HIS A 117 1.94 -30.58 0.58
C HIS A 117 2.12 -31.06 2.03
N ARG A 118 3.36 -31.03 2.50
CA ARG A 118 3.67 -31.34 3.88
C ARG A 118 3.42 -30.14 4.77
N ALA A 119 2.84 -30.39 5.93
CA ALA A 119 2.58 -29.34 6.91
C ALA A 119 3.90 -28.75 7.45
N GLY A 120 3.96 -27.42 7.58
CA GLY A 120 5.14 -26.70 8.04
C GLY A 120 6.34 -26.68 7.09
N ASP A 121 6.21 -27.25 5.87
CA ASP A 121 7.32 -27.35 4.91
C ASP A 121 7.57 -26.02 4.18
N LYS A 122 6.53 -25.43 3.59
CA LYS A 122 6.68 -24.27 2.71
C LYS A 122 5.67 -23.17 2.97
N LEU A 123 6.13 -21.92 2.87
CA LEU A 123 5.32 -20.73 2.71
C LEU A 123 5.54 -20.18 1.31
N TYR A 124 4.50 -20.01 0.54
CA TYR A 124 4.58 -19.37 -0.77
C TYR A 124 4.23 -17.90 -0.64
N CYS A 125 5.07 -17.03 -1.22
CA CYS A 125 4.91 -15.59 -1.20
C CYS A 125 4.88 -15.03 -2.63
N ASP A 126 3.94 -14.12 -2.88
CA ASP A 126 3.81 -13.40 -4.14
C ASP A 126 3.19 -12.01 -3.89
N TYR A 127 3.15 -11.18 -4.91
CA TYR A 127 2.41 -9.92 -4.92
C TYR A 127 1.20 -10.02 -5.84
N THR A 128 0.16 -9.28 -5.52
CA THR A 128 -0.99 -9.13 -6.43
C THR A 128 -0.57 -8.35 -7.67
N GLY A 129 -1.18 -8.65 -8.84
CA GLY A 129 -0.93 -7.87 -10.05
C GLY A 129 -1.57 -6.48 -9.99
N ASP A 130 -2.78 -6.39 -9.43
CA ASP A 130 -3.48 -5.13 -9.22
C ASP A 130 -3.07 -4.50 -7.88
N LYS A 131 -3.19 -3.17 -7.81
CA LYS A 131 -2.77 -2.36 -6.67
C LYS A 131 -3.97 -1.76 -5.96
N LEU A 132 -3.86 -1.57 -4.66
CA LEU A 132 -4.72 -0.67 -3.91
C LEU A 132 -4.12 0.75 -3.93
N HIS A 133 -4.89 1.74 -3.48
CA HIS A 133 -4.48 3.13 -3.55
C HIS A 133 -4.65 3.82 -2.20
N LEU A 134 -3.72 4.72 -1.90
CA LEU A 134 -3.85 5.71 -0.83
C LEU A 134 -4.10 7.06 -1.46
N VAL A 135 -4.76 7.95 -0.74
CA VAL A 135 -4.95 9.35 -1.16
C VAL A 135 -3.94 10.23 -0.42
N ASP A 136 -3.13 10.96 -1.17
CA ASP A 136 -2.28 12.00 -0.60
C ASP A 136 -3.17 13.18 -0.18
N THR A 137 -3.21 13.47 1.11
CA THR A 137 -4.07 14.52 1.69
C THR A 137 -3.70 15.93 1.23
N ASP A 138 -2.45 16.16 0.79
CA ASP A 138 -1.97 17.46 0.37
C ASP A 138 -2.30 17.75 -1.10
N THR A 139 -2.26 16.72 -1.96
CA THR A 139 -2.44 16.87 -3.41
C THR A 139 -3.72 16.26 -3.94
N GLY A 140 -4.34 15.34 -3.19
CA GLY A 140 -5.46 14.51 -3.65
C GLY A 140 -5.05 13.43 -4.67
N GLU A 141 -3.76 13.23 -4.93
CA GLU A 141 -3.27 12.21 -5.85
C GLU A 141 -3.42 10.80 -5.29
N LEU A 142 -3.70 9.84 -6.17
CA LEU A 142 -3.76 8.43 -5.84
C LEU A 142 -2.34 7.83 -5.85
N LEU A 143 -1.89 7.37 -4.70
CA LEU A 143 -0.61 6.67 -4.52
C LEU A 143 -0.84 5.16 -4.56
N PRO A 144 -0.36 4.46 -5.61
CA PRO A 144 -0.52 3.02 -5.71
C PRO A 144 0.34 2.30 -4.68
N VAL A 145 -0.24 1.30 -4.01
CA VAL A 145 0.45 0.41 -3.08
C VAL A 145 0.36 -1.03 -3.54
N GLU A 146 1.43 -1.79 -3.27
CA GLU A 146 1.53 -3.21 -3.58
C GLU A 146 0.85 -4.03 -2.47
N VAL A 147 0.36 -5.22 -2.82
CA VAL A 147 -0.25 -6.12 -1.84
C VAL A 147 0.47 -7.46 -1.85
N PHE A 148 1.13 -7.75 -0.74
CA PHE A 148 1.81 -9.01 -0.48
C PHE A 148 0.81 -10.08 -0.06
N VAL A 149 0.98 -11.30 -0.59
CA VAL A 149 0.18 -12.47 -0.28
C VAL A 149 1.09 -13.63 0.09
N GLY A 150 0.90 -14.18 1.29
CA GLY A 150 1.54 -15.40 1.75
C GLY A 150 0.51 -16.52 1.89
N ILE A 151 0.85 -17.76 1.51
CA ILE A 151 -0.02 -18.94 1.70
C ILE A 151 0.77 -20.14 2.17
N LEU A 152 0.27 -20.80 3.22
CA LEU A 152 0.70 -22.13 3.61
C LEU A 152 -0.09 -23.18 2.79
N PRO A 153 0.57 -24.01 1.98
CA PRO A 153 -0.12 -24.86 1.00
C PRO A 153 -0.92 -26.00 1.63
N CYS A 154 -0.58 -26.47 2.83
CA CYS A 154 -1.26 -27.59 3.47
C CYS A 154 -2.62 -27.17 4.09
N SER A 155 -2.64 -26.17 4.95
CA SER A 155 -3.87 -25.61 5.54
C SER A 155 -4.61 -24.67 4.60
N GLN A 156 -3.92 -24.12 3.58
CA GLN A 156 -4.31 -23.03 2.74
C GLN A 156 -4.56 -21.72 3.51
N LEU A 157 -3.92 -21.56 4.68
CA LEU A 157 -3.99 -20.31 5.43
C LEU A 157 -3.33 -19.19 4.62
N ILE A 158 -4.03 -18.07 4.49
CA ILE A 158 -3.61 -16.92 3.71
C ILE A 158 -3.21 -15.79 4.66
N TYR A 159 -2.14 -15.08 4.31
CA TYR A 159 -1.75 -13.80 4.91
C TYR A 159 -1.72 -12.74 3.83
N VAL A 160 -2.18 -11.52 4.15
CA VAL A 160 -2.23 -10.39 3.22
C VAL A 160 -1.77 -9.13 3.94
N ARG A 161 -0.93 -8.34 3.25
CA ARG A 161 -0.46 -7.04 3.75
C ARG A 161 -0.19 -6.10 2.58
N ALA A 162 -0.64 -4.85 2.71
CA ALA A 162 -0.25 -3.78 1.81
C ALA A 162 1.12 -3.21 2.20
N CYS A 163 1.92 -2.82 1.19
CA CYS A 163 3.21 -2.17 1.33
C CYS A 163 3.43 -1.16 0.20
N TYR A 164 4.42 -0.27 0.34
CA TYR A 164 4.62 0.79 -0.66
C TYR A 164 5.24 0.29 -1.97
N SER A 165 6.05 -0.76 -1.92
CA SER A 165 6.78 -1.25 -3.09
C SER A 165 7.10 -2.73 -3.01
N GLN A 166 7.65 -3.28 -4.10
CA GLN A 166 8.23 -4.63 -4.14
C GLN A 166 9.75 -4.60 -3.89
N SER A 167 10.24 -3.64 -3.10
CA SER A 167 11.64 -3.56 -2.73
C SER A 167 12.06 -4.72 -1.81
N THR A 168 13.37 -4.91 -1.64
CA THR A 168 13.88 -5.93 -0.70
C THR A 168 13.44 -5.63 0.73
N GLU A 169 13.39 -4.35 1.10
CA GLU A 169 12.98 -3.89 2.42
C GLU A 169 11.52 -4.25 2.70
N ASP A 170 10.63 -3.92 1.76
CA ASP A 170 9.21 -4.22 1.87
C ASP A 170 8.93 -5.73 1.86
N LEU A 171 9.66 -6.48 1.02
CA LEU A 171 9.56 -7.95 0.99
C LEU A 171 9.97 -8.56 2.33
N VAL A 172 11.08 -8.11 2.90
CA VAL A 172 11.57 -8.58 4.22
C VAL A 172 10.56 -8.23 5.32
N ASP A 173 10.05 -6.98 5.37
CA ASP A 173 9.07 -6.56 6.37
C ASP A 173 7.75 -7.34 6.24
N CYS A 174 7.21 -7.48 5.03
CA CYS A 174 5.98 -8.24 4.79
C CYS A 174 6.14 -9.71 5.16
N THR A 175 7.29 -10.31 4.82
CA THR A 175 7.56 -11.72 5.15
C THR A 175 7.75 -11.90 6.67
N ARG A 176 8.45 -10.99 7.34
CA ARG A 176 8.61 -10.99 8.81
C ARG A 176 7.25 -10.94 9.50
N ARG A 177 6.40 -10.00 9.14
CA ARG A 177 5.04 -9.86 9.70
C ARG A 177 4.14 -11.05 9.36
N CYS A 178 4.37 -11.71 8.21
CA CYS A 178 3.71 -12.96 7.88
C CYS A 178 4.13 -14.08 8.87
N LEU A 179 5.43 -14.23 9.15
CA LEU A 179 5.92 -15.22 10.15
C LEU A 179 5.38 -14.91 11.55
N GLU A 180 5.31 -13.64 11.95
CA GLU A 180 4.69 -13.21 13.22
C GLU A 180 3.20 -13.59 13.28
N TYR A 181 2.45 -13.38 12.21
CA TYR A 181 1.04 -13.79 12.10
C TYR A 181 0.86 -15.31 12.22
N LEU A 182 1.76 -16.08 11.61
CA LEU A 182 1.77 -17.53 11.70
C LEU A 182 2.21 -18.04 13.09
N GLY A 183 2.94 -17.21 13.85
CA GLY A 183 3.53 -17.58 15.13
C GLY A 183 4.68 -18.58 15.02
N GLY A 184 5.32 -18.68 13.85
CA GLY A 184 6.43 -19.57 13.60
C GLY A 184 6.94 -19.50 12.17
N SER A 185 8.08 -20.15 11.92
CA SER A 185 8.77 -20.20 10.63
C SER A 185 8.65 -21.57 9.98
N PRO A 186 8.26 -21.66 8.69
CA PRO A 186 8.26 -22.92 7.92
C PRO A 186 9.69 -23.34 7.58
N ALA A 187 9.86 -24.56 7.09
CA ALA A 187 11.17 -25.05 6.67
C ALA A 187 11.73 -24.27 5.47
N ALA A 188 10.86 -23.78 4.57
CA ALA A 188 11.26 -22.99 3.43
C ALA A 188 10.24 -21.89 3.08
N ILE A 189 10.73 -20.77 2.52
CA ILE A 189 9.94 -19.70 1.93
C ILE A 189 10.18 -19.73 0.42
N VAL A 190 9.10 -19.84 -0.34
CA VAL A 190 9.13 -19.89 -1.80
C VAL A 190 8.64 -18.54 -2.34
N THR A 191 9.52 -17.82 -3.04
CA THR A 191 9.19 -16.54 -3.67
C THR A 191 9.29 -16.66 -5.17
N ASP A 192 8.54 -15.82 -5.91
CA ASP A 192 8.77 -15.70 -7.33
C ASP A 192 10.18 -15.13 -7.60
N ASN A 193 10.64 -15.20 -8.86
CA ASN A 193 11.90 -14.61 -9.31
C ASN A 193 11.87 -13.07 -9.26
N LEU A 194 11.43 -12.51 -8.14
CA LEU A 194 11.46 -11.06 -7.88
C LEU A 194 12.90 -10.60 -7.77
N LYS A 195 13.23 -9.45 -8.37
CA LYS A 195 14.56 -8.82 -8.22
C LYS A 195 14.92 -8.57 -6.75
N ALA A 196 13.92 -8.44 -5.89
CA ALA A 196 14.09 -8.29 -4.44
C ALA A 196 14.62 -9.56 -3.76
N SER A 197 14.28 -10.76 -4.26
CA SER A 197 14.72 -12.04 -3.70
C SER A 197 15.87 -12.68 -4.49
N VAL A 198 15.98 -12.41 -5.80
CA VAL A 198 16.94 -13.05 -6.71
C VAL A 198 17.70 -12.02 -7.53
N ILE A 199 19.03 -11.98 -7.39
CA ILE A 199 19.90 -11.10 -8.19
C ILE A 199 20.06 -11.61 -9.62
N LYS A 200 20.22 -12.93 -9.78
CA LYS A 200 20.39 -13.59 -11.08
C LYS A 200 19.62 -14.89 -11.11
N SER A 201 18.63 -14.94 -11.99
CA SER A 201 17.89 -16.18 -12.26
C SER A 201 18.75 -17.17 -13.06
N SER A 202 18.89 -18.39 -12.57
CA SER A 202 19.56 -19.49 -13.24
C SER A 202 18.72 -20.76 -13.07
N LYS A 203 18.76 -21.62 -14.09
CA LYS A 203 18.07 -22.93 -14.05
C LYS A 203 18.68 -23.88 -13.03
N TYR A 204 19.98 -23.73 -12.76
CA TYR A 204 20.75 -24.67 -11.94
C TYR A 204 21.07 -24.07 -10.56
N GLU A 205 21.51 -22.81 -10.50
CA GLU A 205 21.95 -22.14 -9.27
C GLU A 205 21.58 -20.65 -9.32
N PRO A 206 20.38 -20.27 -8.78
CA PRO A 206 19.98 -18.86 -8.70
C PRO A 206 20.82 -18.16 -7.63
N ARG A 207 21.25 -16.91 -7.91
CA ARG A 207 21.88 -16.06 -6.88
C ARG A 207 20.80 -15.29 -6.15
N LEU A 208 20.66 -15.60 -4.86
CA LEU A 208 19.75 -14.90 -3.95
C LEU A 208 20.26 -13.50 -3.62
N ASN A 209 19.34 -12.62 -3.24
CA ASN A 209 19.70 -11.35 -2.62
C ASN A 209 20.24 -11.64 -1.22
N GLN A 210 21.47 -11.21 -0.94
CA GLN A 210 22.17 -11.47 0.33
C GLN A 210 21.34 -11.02 1.55
N ALA A 211 20.61 -9.91 1.45
CA ALA A 211 19.76 -9.43 2.53
C ALA A 211 18.60 -10.39 2.84
N PHE A 212 17.99 -10.96 1.78
CA PHE A 212 16.89 -11.93 1.96
C PHE A 212 17.39 -13.31 2.36
N GLU A 213 18.61 -13.68 1.96
CA GLU A 213 19.31 -14.89 2.43
C GLU A 213 19.60 -14.78 3.92
N SER A 214 20.18 -13.67 4.41
CA SER A 214 20.40 -13.41 5.83
C SER A 214 19.11 -13.41 6.65
N PHE A 215 17.99 -12.96 6.06
CA PHE A 215 16.67 -13.10 6.66
C PHE A 215 16.30 -14.58 6.85
N GLY A 216 16.53 -15.41 5.84
CA GLY A 216 16.30 -16.85 5.91
C GLY A 216 17.11 -17.51 7.00
N ASP A 217 18.39 -17.17 7.11
CA ASP A 217 19.29 -17.69 8.15
C ASP A 217 18.81 -17.31 9.57
N HIS A 218 18.41 -16.05 9.75
CA HIS A 218 17.89 -15.55 11.04
C HIS A 218 16.66 -16.32 11.52
N TYR A 219 15.73 -16.63 10.63
CA TYR A 219 14.52 -17.40 10.94
C TYR A 219 14.68 -18.92 10.74
N SER A 220 15.89 -19.38 10.46
CA SER A 220 16.20 -20.79 10.20
C SER A 220 15.32 -21.41 9.11
N THR A 221 15.02 -20.64 8.06
CA THR A 221 14.18 -21.01 6.92
C THR A 221 14.95 -20.91 5.62
N ALA A 222 14.81 -21.88 4.71
CA ALA A 222 15.47 -21.84 3.41
C ALA A 222 14.72 -20.93 2.45
N ILE A 223 15.42 -20.06 1.73
CA ILE A 223 14.83 -19.24 0.67
C ILE A 223 14.90 -20.02 -0.65
N LEU A 224 13.75 -20.30 -1.25
CA LEU A 224 13.63 -21.05 -2.49
C LEU A 224 12.98 -20.18 -3.58
N PRO A 225 13.72 -19.75 -4.59
CA PRO A 225 13.10 -19.09 -5.73
C PRO A 225 12.28 -20.11 -6.54
N THR A 226 11.12 -19.70 -7.04
CA THR A 226 10.31 -20.55 -7.94
C THR A 226 11.11 -20.89 -9.19
N ARG A 227 10.99 -22.15 -9.63
CA ARG A 227 11.66 -22.61 -10.84
C ARG A 227 11.07 -21.93 -12.07
N ALA A 228 11.92 -21.31 -12.87
CA ALA A 228 11.52 -20.79 -14.17
C ALA A 228 10.83 -21.89 -15.00
N TYR A 229 9.68 -21.58 -15.58
CA TYR A 229 8.90 -22.49 -16.46
C TYR A 229 8.14 -23.66 -15.80
N LYS A 230 7.85 -23.62 -14.48
CA LYS A 230 6.93 -24.58 -13.83
C LYS A 230 5.67 -23.90 -13.28
N PRO A 231 4.65 -23.58 -14.10
CA PRO A 231 3.45 -22.88 -13.65
C PRO A 231 2.63 -23.67 -12.62
N LYS A 232 2.81 -24.98 -12.50
CA LYS A 232 2.08 -25.80 -11.53
C LYS A 232 2.46 -25.52 -10.07
N ASP A 233 3.70 -25.08 -9.82
CA ASP A 233 4.18 -24.76 -8.48
C ASP A 233 3.53 -23.44 -7.97
N LYS A 234 3.02 -22.59 -8.87
CA LYS A 234 2.34 -21.32 -8.59
C LYS A 234 0.81 -21.41 -8.45
N ALA A 235 0.20 -22.49 -8.88
CA ALA A 235 -1.27 -22.58 -8.97
C ALA A 235 -1.99 -22.29 -7.64
N LEU A 236 -1.37 -22.64 -6.48
CA LEU A 236 -1.93 -22.36 -5.17
C LEU A 236 -1.86 -20.87 -4.80
N VAL A 237 -0.73 -20.23 -5.11
CA VAL A 237 -0.56 -18.79 -4.85
C VAL A 237 -1.47 -17.98 -5.76
N GLU A 238 -1.56 -18.34 -7.04
CA GLU A 238 -2.50 -17.71 -7.98
C GLU A 238 -3.96 -17.87 -7.50
N GLY A 239 -4.31 -19.05 -6.98
CA GLY A 239 -5.61 -19.29 -6.35
C GLY A 239 -5.84 -18.40 -5.11
N ALA A 240 -4.82 -18.22 -4.27
CA ALA A 240 -4.89 -17.33 -3.11
C ALA A 240 -5.05 -15.87 -3.53
N VAL A 241 -4.29 -15.40 -4.52
CA VAL A 241 -4.41 -14.05 -5.08
C VAL A 241 -5.81 -13.80 -5.62
N ASN A 242 -6.40 -14.75 -6.35
CA ASN A 242 -7.78 -14.63 -6.82
C ASN A 242 -8.80 -14.53 -5.67
N LEU A 243 -8.58 -15.25 -4.57
CA LEU A 243 -9.43 -15.14 -3.38
C LEU A 243 -9.27 -13.77 -2.69
N VAL A 244 -8.06 -13.23 -2.67
CA VAL A 244 -7.76 -11.89 -2.16
C VAL A 244 -8.51 -10.84 -2.97
N TYR A 245 -8.49 -10.93 -4.30
CA TYR A 245 -9.29 -10.04 -5.16
C TYR A 245 -10.80 -10.10 -4.84
N GLN A 246 -11.33 -11.31 -4.72
CA GLN A 246 -12.76 -11.52 -4.51
C GLN A 246 -13.26 -11.16 -3.10
N ARG A 247 -12.40 -11.15 -2.08
CA ARG A 247 -12.80 -11.06 -0.68
C ARG A 247 -12.20 -9.87 0.07
N ILE A 248 -11.13 -9.31 -0.44
CA ILE A 248 -10.44 -8.18 0.19
C ILE A 248 -10.50 -6.97 -0.73
N PHE A 249 -10.02 -7.08 -1.99
CA PHE A 249 -10.04 -5.94 -2.91
C PHE A 249 -11.47 -5.44 -3.18
N SER A 250 -12.42 -6.34 -3.45
CA SER A 250 -13.82 -5.97 -3.72
C SER A 250 -14.48 -5.17 -2.58
N GLU A 251 -14.04 -5.36 -1.34
CA GLU A 251 -14.55 -4.63 -0.17
C GLU A 251 -13.79 -3.33 0.09
N LEU A 252 -12.49 -3.28 -0.25
CA LEU A 252 -11.63 -2.14 0.02
C LEU A 252 -11.58 -1.12 -1.12
N ASP A 253 -11.74 -1.55 -2.37
CA ASP A 253 -11.66 -0.70 -3.55
C ASP A 253 -12.59 0.53 -3.53
N PRO A 254 -13.84 0.43 -3.03
CA PRO A 254 -14.71 1.60 -2.91
C PRO A 254 -14.39 2.52 -1.73
N LEU A 255 -13.44 2.16 -0.86
CA LEU A 255 -13.08 2.93 0.33
C LEU A 255 -11.86 3.83 0.04
N VAL A 256 -11.77 4.93 0.80
CA VAL A 256 -10.65 5.88 0.71
C VAL A 256 -9.76 5.72 1.93
N PHE A 257 -8.46 5.54 1.70
CA PHE A 257 -7.45 5.42 2.75
C PHE A 257 -6.40 6.49 2.59
N ILE A 258 -5.99 7.11 3.69
CA ILE A 258 -4.98 8.17 3.70
C ILE A 258 -3.61 7.67 4.20
N SER A 259 -3.57 6.48 4.78
CA SER A 259 -2.32 5.88 5.27
C SER A 259 -2.27 4.37 5.06
N LEU A 260 -1.05 3.85 4.92
CA LEU A 260 -0.81 2.41 4.80
C LEU A 260 -1.24 1.64 6.07
N ASP A 261 -1.10 2.27 7.23
CA ASP A 261 -1.51 1.68 8.50
C ASP A 261 -3.04 1.50 8.59
N GLU A 262 -3.79 2.52 8.17
CA GLU A 262 -5.25 2.47 8.09
C GLU A 262 -5.72 1.37 7.13
N LEU A 263 -5.13 1.31 5.94
CA LEU A 263 -5.42 0.26 4.94
C LEU A 263 -5.11 -1.13 5.52
N ASN A 264 -3.95 -1.32 6.15
CA ASN A 264 -3.59 -2.60 6.74
C ASN A 264 -4.51 -2.98 7.91
N LYS A 265 -4.97 -2.03 8.72
CA LYS A 265 -6.00 -2.27 9.75
C LYS A 265 -7.34 -2.72 9.15
N ALA A 266 -7.72 -2.17 8.00
CA ALA A 266 -8.95 -2.58 7.29
C ALA A 266 -8.81 -3.99 6.65
N ILE A 267 -7.61 -4.39 6.23
CA ILE A 267 -7.34 -5.73 5.70
C ILE A 267 -7.56 -6.82 6.76
N VAL A 268 -7.16 -6.60 8.02
CA VAL A 268 -7.16 -7.63 9.08
C VAL A 268 -8.52 -8.32 9.25
N PRO A 269 -9.65 -7.62 9.46
CA PRO A 269 -10.94 -8.27 9.67
C PRO A 269 -11.42 -9.05 8.44
N LEU A 270 -11.10 -8.58 7.23
CA LEU A 270 -11.45 -9.26 5.98
C LEU A 270 -10.61 -10.53 5.79
N LEU A 271 -9.33 -10.48 6.13
CA LEU A 271 -8.43 -11.62 6.13
C LEU A 271 -8.89 -12.69 7.14
N ASP A 272 -9.27 -12.28 8.34
CA ASP A 272 -9.82 -13.18 9.36
C ASP A 272 -11.09 -13.86 8.88
N ALA A 273 -12.02 -13.10 8.30
CA ALA A 273 -13.26 -13.63 7.72
C ALA A 273 -12.97 -14.64 6.59
N LEU A 274 -12.00 -14.34 5.71
CA LEU A 274 -11.56 -15.23 4.65
C LEU A 274 -11.00 -16.56 5.21
N ASN A 275 -10.14 -16.48 6.23
CA ASN A 275 -9.49 -17.66 6.81
C ASN A 275 -10.43 -18.49 7.68
N ARG A 276 -11.44 -17.88 8.32
CA ARG A 276 -12.49 -18.60 9.09
C ARG A 276 -13.60 -19.20 8.24
N LYS A 277 -13.67 -18.84 6.95
CA LYS A 277 -14.70 -19.38 6.07
C LYS A 277 -14.47 -20.86 5.79
N SER A 278 -15.48 -21.68 6.14
CA SER A 278 -15.44 -23.13 5.91
C SER A 278 -15.50 -23.49 4.42
N PHE A 279 -14.79 -24.55 4.03
CA PHE A 279 -14.96 -25.17 2.73
C PHE A 279 -16.22 -26.04 2.77
N LYS A 280 -17.18 -25.87 1.88
CA LYS A 280 -18.39 -26.70 1.65
C LYS A 280 -18.65 -27.83 2.68
N GLY A 281 -18.74 -27.50 3.99
CA GLY A 281 -18.96 -28.45 5.07
C GLY A 281 -17.71 -29.10 5.67
N GLU A 282 -16.53 -28.65 5.28
CA GLU A 282 -15.24 -29.02 5.85
C GLU A 282 -14.70 -27.92 6.76
N GLU A 283 -13.59 -28.22 7.43
CA GLU A 283 -12.87 -27.27 8.29
C GLU A 283 -12.42 -26.02 7.55
N SER A 284 -12.39 -24.89 8.26
CA SER A 284 -11.84 -23.64 7.75
C SER A 284 -10.31 -23.68 7.62
N ARG A 285 -9.72 -22.70 6.91
CA ARG A 285 -8.26 -22.53 6.82
C ARG A 285 -7.61 -22.40 8.20
N SER A 286 -8.22 -21.59 9.05
CA SER A 286 -7.73 -21.36 10.42
C SER A 286 -7.77 -22.63 11.27
N GLU A 287 -8.83 -23.42 11.18
CA GLU A 287 -8.93 -24.70 11.92
C GLU A 287 -7.91 -25.71 11.44
N ARG A 288 -7.76 -25.88 10.10
CA ARG A 288 -6.72 -26.74 9.52
C ARG A 288 -5.31 -26.31 9.94
N PHE A 289 -5.03 -25.02 9.96
CA PHE A 289 -3.75 -24.49 10.38
C PHE A 289 -3.44 -24.87 11.83
N ILE A 290 -4.39 -24.63 12.73
CA ILE A 290 -4.22 -24.95 14.16
C ILE A 290 -4.00 -26.43 14.37
N GLN A 291 -4.74 -27.29 13.66
CA GLN A 291 -4.69 -28.74 13.84
C GLN A 291 -3.47 -29.39 13.17
N MET A 292 -3.06 -28.91 11.99
CA MET A 292 -2.12 -29.62 11.13
C MET A 292 -0.74 -28.95 11.03
N GLU A 293 -0.65 -27.61 11.05
CA GLU A 293 0.60 -26.91 10.71
C GLU A 293 1.25 -26.15 11.85
N ARG A 294 0.46 -25.54 12.74
CA ARG A 294 0.98 -24.61 13.76
C ARG A 294 2.07 -25.25 14.64
N SER A 295 1.89 -26.49 15.06
CA SER A 295 2.84 -27.20 15.92
C SER A 295 4.13 -27.64 15.21
N LEU A 296 4.14 -27.60 13.88
CA LEU A 296 5.28 -28.02 13.05
C LEU A 296 6.13 -26.82 12.58
N LEU A 297 5.67 -25.60 12.80
CA LEU A 297 6.47 -24.41 12.52
C LEU A 297 7.57 -24.28 13.57
N LYS A 298 8.76 -23.84 13.14
CA LYS A 298 9.87 -23.55 14.05
C LYS A 298 9.56 -22.30 14.88
N PRO A 299 9.98 -22.21 16.15
CA PRO A 299 9.78 -21.03 16.97
C PRO A 299 10.49 -19.81 16.36
N LEU A 300 9.88 -18.64 16.50
CA LEU A 300 10.51 -17.39 16.07
C LEU A 300 11.62 -16.99 17.06
N PRO A 301 12.70 -16.34 16.58
CA PRO A 301 13.70 -15.72 17.44
C PRO A 301 13.06 -14.65 18.35
N GLU A 302 13.67 -14.40 19.50
CA GLU A 302 13.22 -13.33 20.43
C GLU A 302 13.32 -11.94 19.81
N LEU A 303 14.37 -11.71 19.01
CA LEU A 303 14.55 -10.44 18.30
C LEU A 303 14.05 -10.58 16.87
N ALA A 304 13.22 -9.64 16.46
CA ALA A 304 12.78 -9.55 15.06
C ALA A 304 13.96 -9.17 14.15
N TYR A 305 13.98 -9.74 12.95
CA TYR A 305 14.96 -9.34 11.93
C TYR A 305 14.63 -7.95 11.39
N GLU A 306 15.60 -7.06 11.44
CA GLU A 306 15.53 -5.75 10.82
C GLU A 306 16.58 -5.62 9.73
N LEU A 307 16.11 -5.34 8.52
CA LEU A 307 17.01 -5.10 7.40
C LEU A 307 17.45 -3.63 7.40
N HIS A 308 18.71 -3.42 7.78
CA HIS A 308 19.36 -2.12 7.69
C HIS A 308 20.13 -1.99 6.38
N GLN A 309 19.71 -1.05 5.54
CA GLN A 309 20.49 -0.66 4.38
C GLN A 309 21.17 0.67 4.60
N SER A 310 22.24 0.93 3.88
CA SER A 310 22.94 2.20 4.00
C SER A 310 23.34 2.82 2.66
N ARG A 311 23.30 4.17 2.61
CA ARG A 311 23.76 4.97 1.48
C ARG A 311 24.53 6.17 1.96
N GLN A 312 25.44 6.64 1.13
CA GLN A 312 26.13 7.91 1.37
C GLN A 312 25.40 9.03 0.63
N ALA A 313 25.31 10.19 1.27
CA ALA A 313 24.75 11.40 0.70
C ALA A 313 25.55 12.63 1.18
N THR A 314 25.43 13.74 0.46
CA THR A 314 25.97 15.03 0.88
C THR A 314 24.81 15.91 1.33
N VAL A 315 24.98 16.59 2.45
CA VAL A 315 23.97 17.53 2.96
C VAL A 315 23.93 18.77 2.05
N MET A 316 22.77 19.05 1.50
CA MET A 316 22.54 20.17 0.60
C MET A 316 22.53 21.51 1.34
N LYS A 317 22.65 22.62 0.60
CA LYS A 317 22.63 23.99 1.16
C LYS A 317 21.36 24.35 1.93
N ASN A 318 20.26 23.67 1.64
CA ASN A 318 18.98 23.83 2.35
C ASN A 318 18.86 23.00 3.64
N GLY A 319 19.95 22.36 4.09
CA GLY A 319 19.97 21.54 5.29
C GLY A 319 19.27 20.18 5.16
N HIS A 320 19.09 19.68 3.94
CA HIS A 320 18.46 18.38 3.68
C HIS A 320 19.42 17.41 2.99
N VAL A 321 19.18 16.13 3.16
CA VAL A 321 19.79 15.04 2.40
C VAL A 321 18.79 14.45 1.43
N ASN A 322 19.23 14.17 0.20
CA ASN A 322 18.39 13.49 -0.77
C ASN A 322 18.45 11.98 -0.54
N PHE A 323 17.33 11.41 -0.15
CA PHE A 323 17.17 9.96 -0.02
C PHE A 323 16.71 9.37 -1.36
N SER A 324 17.67 8.93 -2.15
CA SER A 324 17.45 8.50 -3.54
C SER A 324 16.47 7.35 -3.74
N PRO A 325 16.30 6.36 -2.84
CA PRO A 325 15.32 5.29 -3.04
C PRO A 325 13.90 5.81 -3.22
N ASP A 326 13.48 6.74 -2.37
CA ASP A 326 12.12 7.29 -2.38
C ASP A 326 12.05 8.65 -3.08
N LYS A 327 13.22 9.22 -3.49
CA LYS A 327 13.35 10.61 -3.97
C LYS A 327 12.78 11.63 -2.99
N HIS A 328 12.91 11.37 -1.70
CA HIS A 328 12.44 12.20 -0.60
C HIS A 328 13.61 12.93 0.06
N LEU A 329 13.33 14.08 0.67
CA LEU A 329 14.35 14.92 1.29
C LEU A 329 14.13 15.01 2.80
N TYR A 330 15.15 14.59 3.58
CA TYR A 330 15.10 14.63 5.04
C TYR A 330 16.03 15.70 5.58
N SER A 331 15.56 16.49 6.55
CA SER A 331 16.37 17.51 7.19
C SER A 331 17.43 16.92 8.11
N VAL A 332 18.56 17.58 8.19
CA VAL A 332 19.60 17.33 9.19
C VAL A 332 20.05 18.66 9.81
N PRO A 333 20.63 18.68 11.01
CA PRO A 333 21.07 19.92 11.61
C PRO A 333 21.95 20.75 10.68
N PHE A 334 21.67 22.04 10.56
CA PHE A 334 22.31 22.96 9.60
C PHE A 334 23.86 23.00 9.70
N THR A 335 24.40 22.62 10.84
CA THR A 335 25.85 22.54 11.09
C THR A 335 26.57 21.50 10.22
N TYR A 336 25.80 20.60 9.60
CA TYR A 336 26.32 19.55 8.71
C TYR A 336 26.19 19.88 7.22
N ILE A 337 25.75 21.08 6.84
CA ILE A 337 25.66 21.52 5.44
C ILE A 337 27.01 21.32 4.73
N GLY A 338 27.00 20.70 3.56
CA GLY A 338 28.18 20.38 2.74
C GLY A 338 28.98 19.16 3.19
N LYS A 339 28.67 18.55 4.32
CA LYS A 339 29.35 17.35 4.81
C LYS A 339 28.77 16.09 4.19
N GLN A 340 29.62 15.07 4.03
CA GLN A 340 29.16 13.72 3.70
C GLN A 340 28.59 13.03 4.93
N VAL A 341 27.46 12.38 4.76
CA VAL A 341 26.75 11.64 5.79
C VAL A 341 26.33 10.26 5.28
N ARG A 342 26.18 9.33 6.20
CA ARG A 342 25.69 7.98 5.92
C ARG A 342 24.23 7.90 6.35
N ILE A 343 23.37 7.58 5.42
CA ILE A 343 21.94 7.33 5.68
C ILE A 343 21.79 5.83 5.90
N VAL A 344 21.34 5.42 7.07
CA VAL A 344 20.93 4.04 7.39
C VAL A 344 19.41 4.00 7.49
N TYR A 345 18.77 3.04 6.85
CA TYR A 345 17.33 3.01 6.77
C TYR A 345 16.74 1.59 6.79
N THR A 346 15.51 1.51 7.27
CA THR A 346 14.64 0.34 7.25
C THR A 346 13.41 0.63 6.38
N SER A 347 12.38 -0.21 6.42
CA SER A 347 11.07 0.09 5.84
C SER A 347 10.32 1.23 6.55
N GLU A 348 10.62 1.53 7.80
CA GLU A 348 9.88 2.48 8.64
C GLU A 348 10.68 3.73 9.03
N VAL A 349 12.01 3.62 9.14
CA VAL A 349 12.86 4.65 9.74
C VAL A 349 14.04 4.99 8.83
N VAL A 350 14.40 6.27 8.80
CA VAL A 350 15.60 6.80 8.16
C VAL A 350 16.43 7.51 9.21
N THR A 351 17.66 7.02 9.46
CA THR A 351 18.61 7.61 10.41
C THR A 351 19.84 8.11 9.67
N VAL A 352 20.23 9.33 9.90
CA VAL A 352 21.40 9.95 9.28
C VAL A 352 22.54 9.97 10.28
N TYR A 353 23.71 9.48 9.87
CA TYR A 353 24.94 9.42 10.68
C TYR A 353 26.02 10.30 10.10
N HIS A 354 26.76 10.95 10.98
CA HIS A 354 28.03 11.60 10.65
C HIS A 354 29.11 11.13 11.63
N ASN A 355 30.22 10.59 11.09
CA ASN A 355 31.31 10.01 11.89
C ASN A 355 30.82 8.99 12.94
N TYR A 356 29.91 8.09 12.53
CA TYR A 356 29.28 7.05 13.37
C TYR A 356 28.31 7.55 14.46
N GLU A 357 28.08 8.85 14.57
CA GLU A 357 27.10 9.43 15.48
C GLU A 357 25.76 9.70 14.74
N PRO A 358 24.62 9.32 15.30
CA PRO A 358 23.32 9.65 14.71
C PRO A 358 23.05 11.15 14.89
N ILE A 359 22.83 11.86 13.79
CA ILE A 359 22.59 13.31 13.78
C ILE A 359 21.15 13.69 13.50
N ALA A 360 20.38 12.78 12.90
CA ALA A 360 18.96 12.96 12.63
C ALA A 360 18.26 11.59 12.47
N GLN A 361 17.00 11.52 12.89
CA GLN A 361 16.16 10.35 12.71
C GLN A 361 14.75 10.82 12.27
N HIS A 362 14.20 10.18 11.24
CA HIS A 362 12.90 10.49 10.69
C HIS A 362 12.11 9.21 10.44
N THR A 363 10.78 9.29 10.55
CA THR A 363 9.91 8.26 9.97
C THR A 363 10.05 8.30 8.46
N ARG A 364 10.19 7.14 7.81
CA ARG A 364 10.34 7.06 6.36
C ARG A 364 9.05 7.51 5.67
N ASP A 365 9.18 8.42 4.72
CA ASP A 365 8.10 8.95 3.90
C ASP A 365 8.35 8.56 2.42
N TYR A 366 7.45 7.81 1.84
CA TYR A 366 7.54 7.31 0.46
C TYR A 366 7.03 8.30 -0.60
N ARG A 367 6.50 9.46 -0.16
CA ARG A 367 6.05 10.52 -1.07
C ARG A 367 7.24 11.16 -1.78
N ARG A 368 7.22 11.13 -3.09
CA ARG A 368 8.34 11.61 -3.92
C ARG A 368 8.40 13.14 -3.96
N LEU A 369 9.61 13.67 -4.04
CA LEU A 369 9.89 15.11 -4.18
C LEU A 369 9.31 15.97 -3.05
N ARG A 370 9.08 15.35 -1.88
CA ARG A 370 8.62 16.03 -0.66
C ARG A 370 9.78 16.20 0.33
N TYR A 371 9.52 17.03 1.30
CA TYR A 371 10.45 17.37 2.38
C TYR A 371 9.86 16.96 3.72
N THR A 372 10.65 16.22 4.51
CA THR A 372 10.37 16.03 5.95
C THR A 372 11.38 16.86 6.72
N THR A 373 10.90 17.95 7.34
CA THR A 373 11.75 18.94 8.01
C THR A 373 11.47 18.96 9.50
N ASP A 374 12.49 18.67 10.31
CA ASP A 374 12.47 18.96 11.74
C ASP A 374 12.87 20.42 11.95
N LYS A 375 12.05 21.19 12.63
CA LYS A 375 12.28 22.61 12.96
C LYS A 375 13.58 22.84 13.75
N ASN A 376 14.00 21.84 14.53
CA ASN A 376 15.24 21.89 15.30
C ASN A 376 16.49 21.83 14.43
N HIS A 377 16.39 21.34 13.22
CA HIS A 377 17.50 21.25 12.28
C HIS A 377 17.77 22.55 11.54
N LEU A 378 16.83 23.51 11.60
CA LEU A 378 16.97 24.79 10.90
C LEU A 378 17.87 25.75 11.67
N ALA A 379 18.65 26.57 10.96
CA ALA A 379 19.39 27.68 11.55
C ALA A 379 18.40 28.65 12.23
N SER A 380 18.85 29.31 13.32
CA SER A 380 17.99 30.19 14.12
C SER A 380 17.24 31.24 13.30
N ASN A 381 17.88 31.82 12.29
CA ASN A 381 17.25 32.78 11.38
C ASN A 381 16.16 32.16 10.51
N HIS A 382 16.36 30.95 10.02
CA HIS A 382 15.38 30.23 9.19
C HIS A 382 14.24 29.66 10.03
N ARG A 383 14.55 29.21 11.25
CA ARG A 383 13.56 28.74 12.22
C ARG A 383 12.58 29.86 12.58
N PHE A 384 13.09 31.04 12.84
CA PHE A 384 12.32 32.21 13.14
C PHE A 384 11.40 32.63 11.96
N MET A 385 11.88 32.56 10.72
CA MET A 385 11.09 32.88 9.53
C MET A 385 10.05 31.83 9.18
N SER A 386 10.26 30.55 9.50
CA SER A 386 9.30 29.48 9.23
C SER A 386 8.05 29.54 10.13
N GLU A 387 8.11 30.28 11.21
CA GLU A 387 7.00 30.49 12.14
C GLU A 387 6.14 31.71 11.77
N TRP A 388 6.56 32.51 10.76
CA TRP A 388 5.84 33.71 10.38
C TRP A 388 4.52 33.37 9.65
N ASN A 389 3.43 33.57 10.36
CA ASN A 389 2.08 33.58 9.84
C ASN A 389 1.31 34.72 10.53
N PRO A 390 0.15 35.15 10.03
CA PRO A 390 -0.64 36.20 10.67
C PRO A 390 -0.90 35.97 12.15
N ASP A 391 -1.29 34.75 12.53
CA ASP A 391 -1.61 34.41 13.92
C ASP A 391 -0.41 34.51 14.87
N PHE A 392 0.79 34.20 14.39
CA PHE A 392 2.03 34.36 15.12
C PHE A 392 2.26 35.83 15.53
N PHE A 393 2.11 36.75 14.57
CA PHE A 393 2.30 38.19 14.83
C PHE A 393 1.22 38.75 15.72
N ILE A 394 -0.04 38.36 15.50
CA ILE A 394 -1.19 38.78 16.31
C ILE A 394 -1.02 38.30 17.77
N THR A 395 -0.67 36.99 17.94
CA THR A 395 -0.46 36.43 19.32
C THR A 395 0.67 37.11 20.02
N LYS A 396 1.81 37.38 19.35
CA LYS A 396 2.93 38.12 19.95
C LYS A 396 2.58 39.59 20.27
N ALA A 397 1.81 40.22 19.42
CA ALA A 397 1.34 41.58 19.64
C ALA A 397 0.36 41.67 20.79
N ALA A 398 -0.50 40.69 20.99
CA ALA A 398 -1.45 40.59 22.09
C ALA A 398 -0.76 40.57 23.48
N ALA A 399 0.46 40.05 23.58
CA ALA A 399 1.28 40.10 24.80
C ALA A 399 1.61 41.53 25.24
N TYR A 400 1.62 42.49 24.31
CA TYR A 400 1.82 43.93 24.59
C TYR A 400 0.51 44.71 24.73
N GLY A 401 -0.66 44.12 24.40
CA GLY A 401 -1.98 44.66 24.56
C GLY A 401 -2.86 44.56 23.33
N ALA A 402 -4.19 44.66 23.53
CA ALA A 402 -5.18 44.48 22.47
C ALA A 402 -5.02 45.51 21.30
N SER A 403 -4.69 46.76 21.65
CA SER A 403 -4.47 47.82 20.62
C SER A 403 -3.29 47.52 19.72
N VAL A 404 -2.25 46.87 20.23
CA VAL A 404 -1.07 46.46 19.42
C VAL A 404 -1.44 45.29 18.50
N ALA A 405 -2.22 44.32 19.01
CA ALA A 405 -2.70 43.22 18.22
C ALA A 405 -3.57 43.68 17.03
N GLN A 406 -4.54 44.57 17.32
CA GLN A 406 -5.39 45.15 16.25
C GLN A 406 -4.59 45.95 15.21
N TYR A 407 -3.60 46.72 15.66
CA TYR A 407 -2.75 47.49 14.76
C TYR A 407 -1.94 46.58 13.82
N VAL A 408 -1.35 45.50 14.38
CA VAL A 408 -0.59 44.52 13.62
C VAL A 408 -1.46 43.76 12.60
N GLU A 409 -2.68 43.41 12.97
CA GLU A 409 -3.66 42.80 12.10
C GLU A 409 -4.00 43.73 10.93
N LYS A 410 -4.41 44.99 11.22
CA LYS A 410 -4.73 45.99 10.19
C LYS A 410 -3.53 46.37 9.32
N LEU A 411 -2.32 46.33 9.86
CA LEU A 411 -1.09 46.55 9.09
C LEU A 411 -0.89 45.44 8.06
N MET A 412 -1.17 44.18 8.39
CA MET A 412 -1.12 43.07 7.45
C MET A 412 -2.25 43.18 6.39
N ASP A 413 -3.46 43.48 6.82
CA ASP A 413 -4.63 43.66 5.95
C ASP A 413 -4.50 44.84 4.98
N SER A 414 -3.73 45.86 5.34
CA SER A 414 -3.43 46.99 4.47
C SER A 414 -2.55 46.65 3.25
N LYS A 415 -2.00 45.44 3.21
CA LYS A 415 -1.12 44.96 2.13
C LYS A 415 -1.88 44.06 1.16
N ALA A 416 -1.44 44.03 -0.09
CA ALA A 416 -2.01 43.11 -1.09
C ALA A 416 -1.83 41.63 -0.70
N HIS A 417 -0.79 41.32 0.07
CA HIS A 417 -0.55 39.98 0.64
C HIS A 417 0.04 40.14 2.05
N PRO A 418 -0.47 39.41 3.06
CA PRO A 418 -0.01 39.52 4.46
C PRO A 418 1.49 39.45 4.68
N GLU A 419 2.18 38.61 3.91
CA GLU A 419 3.67 38.44 4.00
C GLU A 419 4.45 39.76 3.75
N GLN A 420 3.89 40.66 2.97
CA GLN A 420 4.51 41.99 2.74
C GLN A 420 4.54 42.83 4.03
N GLY A 421 3.64 42.56 4.97
CA GLY A 421 3.56 43.19 6.28
C GLY A 421 4.48 42.61 7.34
N TYR A 422 4.93 41.37 7.23
CA TYR A 422 5.61 40.63 8.30
C TYR A 422 6.85 41.35 8.84
N LYS A 423 7.70 41.91 7.98
CA LYS A 423 8.87 42.68 8.40
C LYS A 423 8.50 43.95 9.16
N ALA A 424 7.42 44.62 8.73
CA ALA A 424 6.91 45.79 9.40
C ALA A 424 6.31 45.44 10.76
N CYS A 425 5.54 44.34 10.85
CA CYS A 425 5.01 43.80 12.10
C CYS A 425 6.13 43.45 13.10
N LEU A 426 7.20 42.78 12.59
CA LEU A 426 8.38 42.49 13.42
C LEU A 426 9.03 43.79 13.95
N GLY A 427 9.14 44.80 13.08
CA GLY A 427 9.65 46.12 13.46
C GLY A 427 8.82 46.75 14.61
N VAL A 428 7.49 46.70 14.51
CA VAL A 428 6.58 47.18 15.58
C VAL A 428 6.78 46.38 16.87
N LEU A 429 6.88 45.07 16.81
CA LEU A 429 7.14 44.22 17.99
C LEU A 429 8.50 44.51 18.63
N ASN A 430 9.53 44.79 17.85
CA ASN A 430 10.85 45.19 18.35
C ASN A 430 10.79 46.57 19.03
N LEU A 431 10.02 47.50 18.47
CA LEU A 431 9.76 48.78 19.15
C LEU A 431 9.00 48.57 20.47
N ALA A 432 7.99 47.70 20.46
CA ALA A 432 7.24 47.35 21.68
C ALA A 432 8.14 46.79 22.77
N ALA A 433 9.09 45.91 22.44
CA ALA A 433 10.06 45.36 23.39
C ALA A 433 11.03 46.43 23.95
N ARG A 434 11.29 47.48 23.16
CA ARG A 434 12.20 48.58 23.53
C ARG A 434 11.53 49.65 24.41
N VAL A 435 10.28 50.03 24.06
CA VAL A 435 9.61 51.16 24.74
C VAL A 435 8.61 50.75 25.84
N GLY A 436 8.29 49.46 25.89
CA GLY A 436 7.34 48.92 26.85
C GLY A 436 5.87 48.95 26.38
N ALA A 437 5.02 48.15 27.06
CA ALA A 437 3.65 47.91 26.66
C ALA A 437 2.76 49.16 26.66
N GLU A 438 2.89 50.05 27.63
CA GLU A 438 2.07 51.23 27.74
C GLU A 438 2.29 52.24 26.60
N ARG A 439 3.55 52.52 26.27
CA ARG A 439 3.89 53.48 25.23
C ARG A 439 3.50 52.95 23.83
N ILE A 440 3.79 51.68 23.56
CA ILE A 440 3.44 51.11 22.27
C ILE A 440 1.92 51.04 22.07
N GLN A 441 1.13 50.75 23.13
CA GLN A 441 -0.33 50.77 23.04
C GLN A 441 -0.86 52.17 22.69
N ARG A 442 -0.38 53.23 23.36
CA ARG A 442 -0.76 54.61 23.06
C ARG A 442 -0.38 55.00 21.63
N ALA A 443 0.82 54.63 21.19
CA ALA A 443 1.26 54.88 19.84
C ALA A 443 0.37 54.18 18.79
N CYS A 444 0.03 52.89 19.02
CA CYS A 444 -0.88 52.15 18.13
C CYS A 444 -2.29 52.73 18.12
N GLN A 445 -2.86 53.13 19.28
CA GLN A 445 -4.16 53.78 19.34
C GLN A 445 -4.18 55.09 18.59
N ARG A 446 -3.11 55.89 18.71
CA ARG A 446 -2.98 57.15 17.96
C ARG A 446 -2.90 56.92 16.46
N ALA A 447 -2.07 55.98 16.03
CA ALA A 447 -1.96 55.62 14.60
C ALA A 447 -3.27 55.07 14.02
N ASP A 448 -4.05 54.32 14.81
CA ASP A 448 -5.36 53.76 14.39
C ASP A 448 -6.39 54.88 14.16
N LYS A 449 -6.39 55.98 14.93
CA LYS A 449 -7.24 57.14 14.70
C LYS A 449 -7.02 57.78 13.33
N TYR A 450 -5.79 57.78 12.85
CA TYR A 450 -5.44 58.33 11.54
C TYR A 450 -5.48 57.29 10.43
N GLN A 451 -5.87 56.05 10.69
CA GLN A 451 -5.99 54.95 9.75
C GLN A 451 -4.72 54.72 8.93
N ASN A 452 -3.56 54.97 9.50
CA ASN A 452 -2.27 54.81 8.83
C ASN A 452 -1.47 53.66 9.45
N TYR A 453 -1.37 52.56 8.70
CA TYR A 453 -0.79 51.30 9.16
C TYR A 453 0.58 51.04 8.52
N SER A 454 1.62 51.52 9.19
CA SER A 454 3.01 51.42 8.76
C SER A 454 3.96 51.38 9.96
N TYR A 455 5.07 50.67 9.85
CA TYR A 455 6.16 50.69 10.85
C TYR A 455 6.64 52.12 11.12
N TRP A 456 6.84 52.90 10.04
CA TRP A 456 7.36 54.27 10.12
C TRP A 456 6.46 55.20 10.93
N VAL A 457 5.16 55.01 10.88
CA VAL A 457 4.20 55.83 11.62
C VAL A 457 4.38 55.61 13.14
N ILE A 458 4.51 54.36 13.57
CA ILE A 458 4.74 54.01 14.96
C ILE A 458 6.11 54.56 15.43
N GLU A 459 7.15 54.36 14.62
CA GLU A 459 8.51 54.87 14.92
C GLU A 459 8.50 56.39 15.06
N ASP A 460 7.80 57.13 14.20
CA ASP A 460 7.68 58.59 14.23
C ASP A 460 6.93 59.07 15.45
N ILE A 461 5.79 58.44 15.79
CA ILE A 461 5.01 58.74 17.01
C ILE A 461 5.87 58.58 18.27
N LEU A 462 6.60 57.47 18.36
CA LEU A 462 7.44 57.20 19.53
C LEU A 462 8.66 58.10 19.60
N THR A 463 9.29 58.39 18.47
CA THR A 463 10.50 59.25 18.41
C THR A 463 10.18 60.70 18.75
N LYS A 464 9.04 61.22 18.24
CA LYS A 464 8.56 62.56 18.53
C LYS A 464 7.77 62.67 19.83
N LYS A 465 7.66 61.57 20.59
CA LYS A 465 6.89 61.47 21.84
C LYS A 465 5.43 61.89 21.72
N LEU A 466 4.83 61.72 20.57
CA LEU A 466 3.43 62.07 20.32
C LEU A 466 2.47 61.17 21.09
N ASP A 467 2.94 60.00 21.55
CA ASP A 467 2.22 59.06 22.39
C ASP A 467 1.98 59.60 23.83
N GLU A 468 2.69 60.64 24.23
CA GLU A 468 2.61 61.29 25.54
C GLU A 468 1.70 62.53 25.51
N LEU A 469 1.27 63.02 24.32
CA LEU A 469 0.39 64.19 24.17
C LEU A 469 -1.09 63.78 24.25
N ASP A 470 -1.89 64.52 25.00
CA ASP A 470 -3.30 64.29 25.15
C ASP A 470 -4.03 64.46 23.80
N PRO A 471 -4.92 63.54 23.41
CA PRO A 471 -5.63 63.60 22.13
C PRO A 471 -6.58 64.79 22.01
N GLU A 472 -6.99 65.40 23.12
CA GLU A 472 -7.92 66.54 23.14
C GLU A 472 -7.23 67.91 22.86
N SER A 473 -5.91 67.96 22.92
CA SER A 473 -5.17 69.21 22.67
C SER A 473 -4.93 69.48 21.17
N GLU A 474 -5.18 68.52 20.30
CA GLU A 474 -4.99 68.66 18.83
C GLU A 474 -6.20 69.30 18.10
N THR A 475 -7.40 69.27 18.68
CA THR A 475 -8.62 69.85 18.06
C THR A 475 -8.64 71.38 18.06
N LEU A 476 -7.70 72.03 18.75
CA LEU A 476 -7.56 73.48 18.77
C LEU A 476 -6.46 74.05 17.86
N ALA A 477 -5.64 73.22 17.20
CA ALA A 477 -4.52 73.64 16.36
C ALA A 477 -4.85 73.63 14.84
N ASP A 478 -5.95 73.00 14.40
CA ASP A 478 -6.28 72.86 13.00
C ASP A 478 -7.07 74.03 12.40
N GLU A 479 -7.38 75.12 13.19
CA GLU A 479 -7.98 76.34 12.72
C GLU A 479 -6.96 77.46 12.39
N GLN A 480 -5.65 77.19 12.46
CA GLN A 480 -4.67 78.13 11.97
C GLN A 480 -4.50 77.98 10.46
N GLN A 481 -5.09 78.95 9.77
CA GLN A 481 -5.04 79.27 8.35
C GLN A 481 -3.73 78.80 7.69
N THR A 482 -3.86 77.90 6.72
CA THR A 482 -2.79 77.62 5.73
C THR A 482 -2.38 78.93 5.04
N PRO A 483 -1.12 79.38 5.12
CA PRO A 483 -0.71 80.60 4.41
C PRO A 483 -0.91 80.38 2.92
N SER A 484 -1.63 81.33 2.26
CA SER A 484 -1.84 81.33 0.84
C SER A 484 -0.49 81.47 0.14
N HIS A 485 0.02 80.43 -0.43
CA HIS A 485 1.26 80.42 -1.16
C HIS A 485 0.96 80.69 -2.63
N VAL A 486 1.61 81.70 -3.27
CA VAL A 486 1.43 82.14 -4.66
C VAL A 486 1.69 81.02 -5.70
N ASN A 487 2.21 79.89 -5.26
CA ASN A 487 2.54 78.76 -6.14
C ASN A 487 1.51 77.62 -6.17
N ILE A 488 0.34 77.75 -5.56
CA ILE A 488 -0.76 76.77 -5.71
C ILE A 488 -1.47 77.09 -7.04
N ARG A 489 -1.13 76.32 -8.06
CA ARG A 489 -1.81 76.33 -9.37
C ARG A 489 -3.20 75.72 -9.16
N GLY A 490 -4.21 76.59 -9.14
CA GLY A 490 -5.60 76.20 -9.04
C GLY A 490 -6.10 75.49 -10.27
N ASN A 491 -7.30 74.89 -10.19
CA ASN A 491 -7.98 74.12 -11.26
C ASN A 491 -8.13 74.80 -12.63
N LYS A 492 -7.92 76.10 -12.69
CA LYS A 492 -7.95 76.91 -13.95
C LYS A 492 -6.65 76.87 -14.75
N TYR A 493 -5.62 76.19 -14.31
CA TYR A 493 -4.35 76.10 -15.05
C TYR A 493 -4.29 74.88 -15.97
N TYR A 494 -5.27 73.98 -15.89
CA TYR A 494 -5.37 72.76 -16.71
C TYR A 494 -6.60 72.75 -17.63
N GLN A 495 -7.19 73.91 -17.92
CA GLN A 495 -8.18 74.07 -18.99
C GLN A 495 -7.53 74.62 -20.28
#